data_95685e7713e8146f63928e97de0e25c6
#
_entry.id   95685e7713e8146f63928e97de0e25c6
#
_cell.length_a   1.000
_cell.length_b   1.000
_cell.length_c   1.000
_cell.angle_alpha   90.00
_cell.angle_beta   90.00
_cell.angle_gamma   90.00
#
_symmetry.space_group_name_H-M   'P 1'
#
loop_
_entity.id
_entity.type
_entity.pdbx_description
1 polymer ?
#
loop_
_entity_poly.entity_id
_entity_poly.type
_entity_poly.pdbx_seq_one_letter_code
_entity_poly.pdbx_strand_id
1 'polypeptide(L)'
;MIAVGIIFLILAVFLIVVGALASTKRLPGNSYIGLRLQEIRKSREAWDNAHRVAGPFWILSGVCLVFGGIVALRAQGWMWLIPFLTFVAAVLALSIGSNLGSRAAFLYEQAHADEEGCGESCNCGSDGCGGEEAAAASADR
;
A
#
# COMPACT_ATOMS: atom_id res chain seq x y z
N MET A 1 25.83 -17.43 10.73
CA MET A 1 24.87 -17.05 11.74
C MET A 1 24.82 -15.53 11.91
N ILE A 2 25.91 -14.89 12.29
CA ILE A 2 25.99 -13.41 12.50
C ILE A 2 25.56 -12.63 11.24
N ALA A 3 25.91 -13.10 10.04
CA ALA A 3 25.55 -12.45 8.78
C ALA A 3 24.03 -12.28 8.61
N VAL A 4 23.23 -13.27 8.94
CA VAL A 4 21.76 -13.20 8.83
C VAL A 4 21.19 -12.16 9.80
N GLY A 5 21.69 -12.11 11.04
CA GLY A 5 21.29 -11.10 12.01
C GLY A 5 21.61 -9.67 11.53
N ILE A 6 22.79 -9.47 10.97
CA ILE A 6 23.20 -8.17 10.40
C ILE A 6 22.29 -7.78 9.23
N ILE A 7 22.00 -8.70 8.31
CA ILE A 7 21.11 -8.46 7.16
C ILE A 7 19.72 -8.05 7.66
N PHE A 8 19.17 -8.74 8.67
CA PHE A 8 17.87 -8.39 9.24
C PHE A 8 17.87 -6.99 9.85
N LEU A 9 18.93 -6.62 10.57
CA LEU A 9 19.05 -5.29 11.17
C LEU A 9 19.15 -4.18 10.10
N ILE A 10 19.93 -4.38 9.03
CA ILE A 10 20.04 -3.43 7.93
C ILE A 10 18.67 -3.26 7.25
N LEU A 11 17.99 -4.38 6.96
CA LEU A 11 16.67 -4.35 6.33
C LEU A 11 15.62 -3.70 7.25
N ALA A 12 15.70 -3.95 8.56
CA ALA A 12 14.84 -3.33 9.56
C ALA A 12 14.98 -1.81 9.58
N VAL A 13 16.21 -1.30 9.64
CA VAL A 13 16.48 0.15 9.60
C VAL A 13 15.94 0.75 8.31
N PHE A 14 16.19 0.11 7.18
CA PHE A 14 15.66 0.55 5.88
C PHE A 14 14.14 0.66 5.89
N LEU A 15 13.43 -0.36 6.35
CA LEU A 15 11.96 -0.38 6.40
C LEU A 15 11.39 0.65 7.38
N ILE A 16 12.03 0.85 8.54
CA ILE A 16 11.60 1.86 9.51
C ILE A 16 11.76 3.27 8.91
N VAL A 17 12.89 3.56 8.28
CA VAL A 17 13.15 4.87 7.66
C VAL A 17 12.17 5.13 6.51
N VAL A 18 12.01 4.17 5.60
CA VAL A 18 11.08 4.31 4.47
C VAL A 18 9.63 4.40 4.97
N GLY A 19 9.25 3.61 5.96
CA GLY A 19 7.91 3.65 6.56
C GLY A 19 7.63 4.99 7.26
N ALA A 20 8.62 5.56 7.95
CA ALA A 20 8.49 6.89 8.57
C ALA A 20 8.35 8.00 7.52
N LEU A 21 9.14 7.97 6.45
CA LEU A 21 9.04 8.90 5.33
C LEU A 21 7.69 8.78 4.61
N ALA A 22 7.20 7.55 4.43
CA ALA A 22 5.89 7.27 3.86
C ALA A 22 4.75 7.85 4.71
N SER A 23 4.82 7.65 6.03
CA SER A 23 3.82 8.16 6.98
C SER A 23 3.77 9.69 7.03
N THR A 24 4.91 10.36 6.83
CA THR A 24 5.03 11.84 6.89
C THR A 24 4.82 12.54 5.55
N LYS A 25 4.40 11.83 4.49
CA LYS A 25 4.23 12.36 3.12
C LYS A 25 5.51 12.98 2.53
N ARG A 26 6.68 12.63 3.05
CA ARG A 26 7.98 13.12 2.59
C ARG A 26 8.67 12.18 1.59
N LEU A 27 7.97 11.14 1.15
CA LEU A 27 8.51 10.25 0.13
C LEU A 27 8.59 10.99 -1.22
N PRO A 28 9.78 11.16 -1.80
CA PRO A 28 9.88 11.70 -3.16
C PRO A 28 9.21 10.70 -4.12
N GLY A 29 8.32 11.21 -4.97
CA GLY A 29 7.65 10.40 -6.01
C GLY A 29 8.66 9.95 -7.05
N ASN A 30 9.44 8.90 -6.76
CA ASN A 30 10.39 8.35 -7.70
C ASN A 30 10.02 6.90 -8.09
N SER A 31 10.54 6.47 -9.24
CA SER A 31 10.25 5.15 -9.83
C SER A 31 10.88 3.96 -9.07
N TYR A 32 11.72 4.18 -8.08
CA TYR A 32 12.55 3.13 -7.48
C TYR A 32 12.01 2.61 -6.15
N ILE A 33 11.37 3.47 -5.35
CA ILE A 33 10.90 3.14 -4.00
C ILE A 33 9.40 3.42 -3.92
N GLY A 34 8.58 2.40 -3.64
CA GLY A 34 7.15 2.51 -3.41
C GLY A 34 6.28 1.56 -4.23
N LEU A 35 4.97 1.70 -4.07
CA LEU A 35 3.96 0.90 -4.78
C LEU A 35 3.93 1.24 -6.27
N ARG A 36 4.19 0.26 -7.14
CA ARG A 36 4.29 0.42 -8.60
C ARG A 36 2.95 0.26 -9.34
N LEU A 37 1.89 0.77 -8.82
CA LEU A 37 0.60 0.77 -9.51
C LEU A 37 0.48 2.00 -10.41
N GLN A 38 0.05 1.83 -11.65
CA GLN A 38 -0.08 2.92 -12.61
C GLN A 38 -1.08 3.97 -12.14
N GLU A 39 -2.15 3.54 -11.47
CA GLU A 39 -3.16 4.42 -10.90
C GLU A 39 -2.60 5.36 -9.82
N ILE A 40 -1.74 4.85 -8.94
CA ILE A 40 -1.13 5.64 -7.86
C ILE A 40 -0.21 6.75 -8.39
N ARG A 41 0.28 6.62 -9.62
CA ARG A 41 1.19 7.61 -10.25
C ARG A 41 0.47 8.75 -10.97
N LYS A 42 -0.84 8.65 -11.18
CA LYS A 42 -1.63 9.67 -11.88
C LYS A 42 -1.74 10.95 -11.06
N SER A 43 -1.93 10.85 -9.74
CA SER A 43 -1.99 12.02 -8.87
C SER A 43 -1.03 11.91 -7.70
N ARG A 44 -0.41 13.02 -7.30
CA ARG A 44 0.48 13.08 -6.14
C ARG A 44 -0.29 12.81 -4.84
N GLU A 45 -1.53 13.17 -4.79
CA GLU A 45 -2.40 12.99 -3.63
C GLU A 45 -2.77 11.52 -3.41
N ALA A 46 -3.06 10.76 -4.48
CA ALA A 46 -3.27 9.33 -4.41
C ALA A 46 -2.00 8.60 -3.94
N TRP A 47 -0.83 9.04 -4.41
CA TRP A 47 0.48 8.54 -3.96
C TRP A 47 0.68 8.75 -2.46
N ASP A 48 0.46 9.97 -1.97
CA ASP A 48 0.65 10.33 -0.57
C ASP A 48 -0.33 9.59 0.35
N ASN A 49 -1.59 9.42 -0.06
CA ASN A 49 -2.60 8.68 0.69
C ASN A 49 -2.29 7.18 0.77
N ALA A 50 -1.89 6.56 -0.33
CA ALA A 50 -1.48 5.16 -0.36
C ALA A 50 -0.32 4.88 0.61
N HIS A 51 0.71 5.72 0.57
CA HIS A 51 1.89 5.57 1.40
C HIS A 51 1.65 5.92 2.87
N ARG A 52 0.74 6.85 3.15
CA ARG A 52 0.33 7.15 4.52
C ARG A 52 -0.35 5.97 5.19
N VAL A 53 -1.17 5.22 4.44
CA VAL A 53 -1.83 4.01 4.96
C VAL A 53 -0.84 2.84 5.08
N ALA A 54 0.06 2.66 4.12
CA ALA A 54 1.05 1.59 4.13
C ALA A 54 2.18 1.81 5.16
N GLY A 55 2.54 3.07 5.44
CA GLY A 55 3.69 3.45 6.26
C GLY A 55 3.75 2.81 7.64
N PRO A 56 2.68 2.82 8.47
CA PRO A 56 2.66 2.18 9.78
C PRO A 56 2.96 0.67 9.71
N PHE A 57 2.50 -0.02 8.68
CA PHE A 57 2.75 -1.45 8.49
C PHE A 57 4.21 -1.72 8.11
N TRP A 58 4.84 -0.81 7.36
CA TRP A 58 6.26 -0.90 7.04
C TRP A 58 7.13 -0.69 8.28
N ILE A 59 6.75 0.25 9.16
CA ILE A 59 7.42 0.43 10.46
C ILE A 59 7.25 -0.83 11.32
N LEU A 60 6.04 -1.37 11.41
CA LEU A 60 5.76 -2.59 12.17
C LEU A 60 6.60 -3.77 11.66
N SER A 61 6.69 -3.95 10.35
CA SER A 61 7.55 -4.96 9.73
C SER A 61 9.02 -4.76 10.11
N GLY A 62 9.51 -3.52 10.07
CA GLY A 62 10.86 -3.18 10.50
C GLY A 62 11.12 -3.53 11.96
N VAL A 63 10.18 -3.23 12.87
CA VAL A 63 10.27 -3.57 14.29
C VAL A 63 10.34 -5.09 14.48
N CYS A 64 9.52 -5.87 13.77
CA CYS A 64 9.59 -7.34 13.79
C CYS A 64 10.98 -7.84 13.38
N LEU A 65 11.58 -7.23 12.33
CA LEU A 65 12.92 -7.61 11.87
C LEU A 65 14.04 -7.19 12.85
N VAL A 66 13.88 -6.09 13.60
CA VAL A 66 14.82 -5.74 14.68
C VAL A 66 14.85 -6.84 15.71
N PHE A 67 13.68 -7.28 16.18
CA PHE A 67 13.56 -8.37 17.15
C PHE A 67 14.19 -9.67 16.61
N GLY A 68 13.81 -10.07 15.40
CA GLY A 68 14.36 -11.24 14.74
C GLY A 68 15.87 -11.16 14.54
N GLY A 69 16.38 -9.99 14.16
CA GLY A 69 17.80 -9.74 13.95
C GLY A 69 18.63 -9.87 15.23
N ILE A 70 18.17 -9.27 16.33
CA ILE A 70 18.86 -9.38 17.63
C ILE A 70 18.92 -10.83 18.08
N VAL A 71 17.81 -11.58 17.99
CA VAL A 71 17.78 -12.99 18.35
C VAL A 71 18.67 -13.83 17.43
N ALA A 72 18.67 -13.54 16.12
CA ALA A 72 19.47 -14.26 15.12
C ALA A 72 20.99 -14.16 15.38
N LEU A 73 21.47 -13.05 15.99
CA LEU A 73 22.89 -12.89 16.36
C LEU A 73 23.35 -13.93 17.40
N ARG A 74 22.46 -14.43 18.23
CA ARG A 74 22.74 -15.39 19.31
C ARG A 74 22.05 -16.73 19.14
N ALA A 75 21.20 -16.89 18.10
CA ALA A 75 20.40 -18.09 17.88
C ALA A 75 21.25 -19.34 17.65
N GLN A 76 20.96 -20.41 18.41
CA GLN A 76 21.54 -21.73 18.25
C GLN A 76 20.43 -22.79 18.30
N GLY A 77 20.57 -23.83 17.48
CA GLY A 77 19.62 -24.94 17.46
C GLY A 77 18.17 -24.49 17.26
N TRP A 78 17.29 -24.83 18.18
CA TRP A 78 15.85 -24.55 18.13
C TRP A 78 15.50 -23.03 18.16
N MET A 79 16.39 -22.19 18.66
CA MET A 79 16.16 -20.73 18.70
C MET A 79 16.03 -20.09 17.32
N TRP A 80 16.41 -20.77 16.24
CA TRP A 80 16.23 -20.31 14.85
C TRP A 80 14.76 -20.15 14.45
N LEU A 81 13.85 -20.80 15.19
CA LEU A 81 12.42 -20.67 14.94
C LEU A 81 11.94 -19.21 15.17
N ILE A 82 12.53 -18.49 16.11
CA ILE A 82 12.13 -17.09 16.44
C ILE A 82 12.45 -16.14 15.28
N PRO A 83 13.70 -16.05 14.76
CA PRO A 83 14.00 -15.24 13.58
C PRO A 83 13.15 -15.60 12.37
N PHE A 84 12.87 -16.88 12.15
CA PHE A 84 12.00 -17.33 11.09
C PHE A 84 10.56 -16.81 11.24
N LEU A 85 10.00 -16.92 12.45
CA LEU A 85 8.64 -16.48 12.74
C LEU A 85 8.50 -14.95 12.62
N THR A 86 9.49 -14.20 13.12
CA THR A 86 9.51 -12.74 12.99
C THR A 86 9.67 -12.29 11.54
N PHE A 87 10.42 -13.02 10.72
CA PHE A 87 10.52 -12.77 9.28
C PHE A 87 9.17 -12.99 8.58
N VAL A 88 8.48 -14.09 8.87
CA VAL A 88 7.13 -14.35 8.33
C VAL A 88 6.16 -13.25 8.74
N ALA A 89 6.17 -12.84 10.01
CA ALA A 89 5.33 -11.74 10.51
C ALA A 89 5.63 -10.42 9.80
N ALA A 90 6.91 -10.12 9.55
CA ALA A 90 7.33 -8.93 8.82
C ALA A 90 6.83 -8.94 7.36
N VAL A 91 6.92 -10.07 6.67
CA VAL A 91 6.42 -10.22 5.29
C VAL A 91 4.90 -10.07 5.25
N LEU A 92 4.18 -10.65 6.21
CA LEU A 92 2.73 -10.49 6.30
C LEU A 92 2.33 -9.03 6.55
N ALA A 93 3.01 -8.34 7.46
CA ALA A 93 2.78 -6.92 7.71
C ALA A 93 3.01 -6.06 6.46
N LEU A 94 4.09 -6.30 5.71
CA LEU A 94 4.36 -5.63 4.43
C LEU A 94 3.27 -5.91 3.40
N SER A 95 2.83 -7.15 3.27
CA SER A 95 1.80 -7.57 2.31
C SER A 95 0.45 -6.91 2.62
N ILE A 96 0.05 -6.90 3.90
CA ILE A 96 -1.19 -6.25 4.36
C ILE A 96 -1.11 -4.74 4.12
N GLY A 97 0.00 -4.11 4.51
CA GLY A 97 0.21 -2.67 4.33
C GLY A 97 0.15 -2.24 2.87
N SER A 98 0.80 -2.98 1.98
CA SER A 98 0.78 -2.72 0.54
C SER A 98 -0.62 -2.89 -0.07
N ASN A 99 -1.37 -3.90 0.38
CA ASN A 99 -2.74 -4.14 -0.08
C ASN A 99 -3.70 -3.03 0.36
N LEU A 100 -3.62 -2.62 1.64
CA LEU A 100 -4.43 -1.53 2.17
C LEU A 100 -4.09 -0.18 1.52
N GLY A 101 -2.81 0.09 1.30
CA GLY A 101 -2.34 1.28 0.60
C GLY A 101 -2.87 1.36 -0.85
N SER A 102 -2.83 0.24 -1.56
CA SER A 102 -3.37 0.15 -2.93
C SER A 102 -4.87 0.40 -2.98
N ARG A 103 -5.63 -0.19 -2.04
CA ARG A 103 -7.08 0.02 -1.95
C ARG A 103 -7.42 1.47 -1.60
N ALA A 104 -6.67 2.09 -0.69
CA ALA A 104 -6.87 3.50 -0.33
C ALA A 104 -6.64 4.44 -1.52
N ALA A 105 -5.63 4.18 -2.36
CA ALA A 105 -5.40 4.94 -3.58
C ALA A 105 -6.54 4.78 -4.59
N PHE A 106 -7.00 3.54 -4.80
CA PHE A 106 -8.08 3.24 -5.73
C PHE A 106 -9.39 3.93 -5.33
N LEU A 107 -9.76 3.87 -4.05
CA LEU A 107 -10.96 4.55 -3.54
C LEU A 107 -10.86 6.07 -3.65
N TYR A 108 -9.67 6.62 -3.45
CA TYR A 108 -9.43 8.05 -3.62
C TYR A 108 -9.63 8.50 -5.07
N GLU A 109 -9.12 7.75 -6.04
CA GLU A 109 -9.30 8.03 -7.46
C GLU A 109 -10.77 7.91 -7.90
N GLN A 110 -11.51 6.88 -7.42
CA GLN A 110 -12.93 6.75 -7.73
C GLN A 110 -13.74 7.96 -7.21
N ALA A 111 -13.50 8.37 -5.97
CA ALA A 111 -14.21 9.51 -5.39
C ALA A 111 -13.98 10.82 -6.16
N HIS A 112 -12.79 11.02 -6.75
CA HIS A 112 -12.47 12.23 -7.52
C HIS A 112 -12.82 12.11 -9.02
N ALA A 113 -12.88 10.89 -9.56
CA ALA A 113 -13.34 10.66 -10.92
C ALA A 113 -14.83 11.02 -11.09
N ASP A 114 -15.62 10.82 -10.04
CA ASP A 114 -17.05 11.21 -10.03
C ASP A 114 -17.22 12.74 -9.97
N GLU A 115 -16.27 13.48 -9.40
CA GLU A 115 -16.27 14.95 -9.37
C GLU A 115 -15.75 15.57 -10.67
N GLU A 116 -14.77 14.95 -11.33
CA GLU A 116 -14.23 15.41 -12.62
C GLU A 116 -15.11 15.01 -13.81
N GLY A 117 -15.98 14.01 -13.66
CA GLY A 117 -16.89 13.54 -14.71
C GLY A 117 -18.01 14.53 -15.07
N CYS A 118 -18.21 15.60 -14.32
CA CYS A 118 -19.17 16.69 -14.60
C CYS A 118 -18.51 17.99 -15.05
N GLY A 119 -17.23 18.01 -15.37
CA GLY A 119 -16.46 19.19 -15.79
C GLY A 119 -16.18 19.22 -17.29
N GLU A 120 -16.85 20.09 -18.01
CA GLU A 120 -16.43 20.80 -19.23
C GLU A 120 -16.35 20.05 -20.56
N SER A 121 -16.71 18.78 -20.67
CA SER A 121 -16.85 18.14 -22.00
C SER A 121 -18.17 17.38 -22.18
N CYS A 122 -19.11 17.50 -21.27
CA CYS A 122 -20.49 17.14 -21.59
C CYS A 122 -21.13 18.25 -22.39
N ASN A 123 -20.87 18.26 -23.68
CA ASN A 123 -21.77 18.87 -24.66
C ASN A 123 -23.09 18.08 -24.62
N CYS A 124 -23.91 18.33 -23.60
CA CYS A 124 -25.31 17.90 -23.57
C CYS A 124 -26.03 18.63 -24.69
N GLY A 125 -25.85 18.11 -25.91
CA GLY A 125 -26.82 18.34 -26.97
C GLY A 125 -28.19 17.91 -26.43
N SER A 126 -29.21 18.67 -26.79
CA SER A 126 -30.60 18.67 -26.34
C SER A 126 -31.39 17.36 -26.44
N ASP A 127 -30.71 16.20 -26.44
CA ASP A 127 -31.36 14.88 -26.48
C ASP A 127 -30.87 14.08 -25.25
N GLY A 128 -31.72 14.14 -24.22
CA GLY A 128 -31.73 13.47 -22.94
C GLY A 128 -30.78 12.31 -22.68
N CYS A 129 -30.13 12.34 -21.52
CA CYS A 129 -29.63 11.15 -20.85
C CYS A 129 -30.78 10.19 -20.52
N GLY A 130 -31.22 9.42 -21.51
CA GLY A 130 -32.19 8.35 -21.39
C GLY A 130 -31.53 7.11 -20.81
N GLY A 131 -31.43 7.04 -19.49
CA GLY A 131 -30.93 5.91 -18.71
C GLY A 131 -31.99 5.30 -17.80
N GLU A 132 -33.28 5.40 -18.17
CA GLU A 132 -34.37 4.91 -17.27
C GLU A 132 -35.40 3.97 -17.95
N GLU A 133 -35.01 3.31 -19.04
CA GLU A 133 -35.97 2.46 -19.79
C GLU A 133 -35.52 1.01 -20.03
N ALA A 134 -34.63 0.47 -19.20
CA ALA A 134 -34.21 -0.95 -19.31
C ALA A 134 -34.73 -1.87 -18.19
N ALA A 135 -35.58 -1.41 -17.27
CA ALA A 135 -36.06 -2.21 -16.15
C ALA A 135 -37.54 -2.67 -16.27
N ALA A 136 -38.25 -2.37 -17.36
CA ALA A 136 -39.68 -2.69 -17.49
C ALA A 136 -40.03 -3.77 -18.53
N ALA A 137 -39.05 -4.46 -19.13
CA ALA A 137 -39.33 -5.43 -20.20
C ALA A 137 -39.11 -6.91 -19.85
N SER A 138 -38.99 -7.29 -18.56
CA SER A 138 -38.83 -8.71 -18.17
C SER A 138 -39.95 -9.27 -17.25
N ALA A 139 -41.12 -8.64 -17.15
CA ALA A 139 -42.20 -9.10 -16.32
C ALA A 139 -43.44 -9.59 -17.09
N ASP A 140 -43.33 -10.00 -18.35
CA ASP A 140 -44.43 -10.66 -19.04
C ASP A 140 -43.92 -11.65 -20.11
N ARG A 141 -43.57 -12.88 -19.60
CA ARG A 141 -43.67 -14.14 -20.33
C ARG A 141 -43.36 -15.33 -19.44
#